data_408d45d5f42f02ec235bbe00e992cb35
#
_entry.id   408d45d5f42f02ec235bbe00e992cb35
#
_cell.length_a   1.000
_cell.length_b   1.000
_cell.length_c   1.000
_cell.angle_alpha   90.00
_cell.angle_beta   90.00
_cell.angle_gamma   90.00
#
_symmetry.space_group_name_H-M   'P 1'
#
loop_
_entity.id
_entity.type
_entity.pdbx_description
1 polymer ?
#
loop_
_entity_poly.entity_id
_entity_poly.type
_entity_poly.pdbx_seq_one_letter_code
_entity_poly.pdbx_strand_id
1 'polypeptide(L)'
;MKLIKYLMAGLTAIVVASGFALSAQADLITGMLNLGGTAVYDHPIGSATMITMFVNAHAEGENTGDFAGILENTPVAMTAPYVFNPSTPNAMLWSVAGFTFALQSTTIITQSVNGILIVGKGTISGNGFDPTPGEWSFSQQKGSGTRLSFSGTTEALPAPDGGMTLALLGAGLAGLAAFRAKFAKV
;
A
#
# COMPACT_ATOMS: atom_id res chain seq x y z
N MET A 1 55.30 -0.89 21.47
CA MET A 1 54.15 -1.44 22.20
C MET A 1 52.98 -0.45 22.41
N LYS A 2 53.18 0.86 22.53
CA LYS A 2 52.07 1.84 22.70
C LYS A 2 51.21 2.04 21.43
N LEU A 3 51.80 2.02 20.24
CA LEU A 3 51.11 2.26 18.97
C LEU A 3 50.06 1.15 18.64
N ILE A 4 50.38 -0.10 18.98
CA ILE A 4 49.48 -1.25 18.73
C ILE A 4 48.23 -1.19 19.61
N LYS A 5 48.34 -0.66 20.86
CA LYS A 5 47.19 -0.51 21.73
C LYS A 5 46.15 0.52 21.21
N TYR A 6 46.61 1.59 20.56
CA TYR A 6 45.70 2.60 19.97
C TYR A 6 45.08 2.12 18.68
N LEU A 7 45.78 1.28 17.90
CA LEU A 7 45.24 0.69 16.69
C LEU A 7 44.11 -0.33 16.99
N MET A 8 44.27 -1.13 18.05
CA MET A 8 43.24 -2.08 18.49
C MET A 8 42.03 -1.38 19.11
N ALA A 9 42.23 -0.29 19.87
CA ALA A 9 41.13 0.50 20.42
C ALA A 9 40.30 1.21 19.33
N GLY A 10 40.94 1.71 18.27
CA GLY A 10 40.26 2.33 17.14
C GLY A 10 39.43 1.32 16.32
N LEU A 11 39.93 0.09 16.14
CA LEU A 11 39.21 -0.94 15.41
C LEU A 11 37.96 -1.43 16.14
N THR A 12 38.03 -1.53 17.49
CA THR A 12 36.90 -1.93 18.33
C THR A 12 35.80 -0.87 18.34
N ALA A 13 36.15 0.42 18.32
CA ALA A 13 35.18 1.52 18.29
C ALA A 13 34.40 1.57 16.95
N ILE A 14 35.03 1.28 15.83
CA ILE A 14 34.38 1.24 14.51
C ILE A 14 33.41 0.06 14.41
N VAL A 15 33.72 -1.11 14.98
CA VAL A 15 32.84 -2.28 14.95
C VAL A 15 31.62 -2.08 15.85
N VAL A 16 31.75 -1.36 16.97
CA VAL A 16 30.61 -1.07 17.87
C VAL A 16 29.69 0.00 17.28
N ALA A 17 30.22 0.99 16.56
CA ALA A 17 29.40 2.03 15.95
C ALA A 17 28.58 1.52 14.74
N SER A 18 29.02 0.48 14.05
CA SER A 18 28.27 -0.13 12.94
C SER A 18 27.17 -1.11 13.39
N GLY A 19 27.14 -1.52 14.65
CA GLY A 19 26.17 -2.49 15.20
C GLY A 19 24.83 -1.88 15.62
N PHE A 20 24.66 -0.56 15.63
CA PHE A 20 23.44 0.11 16.11
C PHE A 20 22.66 0.91 15.06
N ALA A 21 22.93 0.70 13.78
CA ALA A 21 21.95 1.08 12.78
C ALA A 21 20.80 0.07 12.86
N LEU A 22 19.96 0.20 13.89
CA LEU A 22 18.59 -0.33 13.86
C LEU A 22 17.95 0.37 12.67
N SER A 23 17.89 -0.28 11.52
CA SER A 23 17.03 0.17 10.45
C SER A 23 15.63 0.18 11.04
N ALA A 24 15.06 1.37 11.25
CA ALA A 24 13.64 1.50 11.49
C ALA A 24 12.97 0.88 10.26
N GLN A 25 12.56 -0.36 10.38
CA GLN A 25 11.76 -1.02 9.36
C GLN A 25 10.40 -0.35 9.41
N ALA A 26 9.95 0.18 8.29
CA ALA A 26 8.62 0.72 8.16
C ALA A 26 7.61 -0.38 8.53
N ASP A 27 6.69 -0.06 9.43
CA ASP A 27 5.59 -0.95 9.79
C ASP A 27 4.46 -0.72 8.78
N LEU A 28 4.54 -1.42 7.65
CA LEU A 28 3.65 -1.28 6.53
C LEU A 28 2.39 -2.12 6.71
N ILE A 29 1.27 -1.58 6.26
CA ILE A 29 -0.01 -2.28 6.23
C ILE A 29 0.09 -3.48 5.28
N THR A 30 -0.47 -4.62 5.68
CA THR A 30 -0.53 -5.84 4.88
C THR A 30 -1.97 -6.35 4.79
N GLY A 31 -2.26 -7.08 3.71
CA GLY A 31 -3.54 -7.75 3.55
C GLY A 31 -4.50 -7.05 2.59
N MET A 32 -5.75 -7.49 2.64
CA MET A 32 -6.81 -7.13 1.71
C MET A 32 -8.09 -6.78 2.46
N LEU A 33 -8.72 -5.69 2.05
CA LEU A 33 -10.03 -5.24 2.54
C LEU A 33 -11.06 -5.36 1.42
N ASN A 34 -12.15 -6.08 1.68
CA ASN A 34 -13.28 -6.25 0.78
C ASN A 34 -14.43 -5.32 1.19
N LEU A 35 -15.00 -4.63 0.23
CA LEU A 35 -16.06 -3.65 0.42
C LEU A 35 -17.24 -3.95 -0.51
N GLY A 36 -18.44 -3.68 -0.04
CA GLY A 36 -19.66 -3.78 -0.81
C GLY A 36 -20.61 -2.61 -0.58
N GLY A 37 -21.66 -2.55 -1.36
CA GLY A 37 -22.68 -1.52 -1.23
C GLY A 37 -23.41 -1.24 -2.54
N THR A 38 -24.00 -0.05 -2.63
CA THR A 38 -24.67 0.44 -3.84
C THR A 38 -23.98 1.71 -4.31
N ALA A 39 -23.67 1.78 -5.60
CA ALA A 39 -23.18 2.97 -6.27
C ALA A 39 -24.28 3.60 -7.14
N VAL A 40 -24.35 4.93 -7.13
CA VAL A 40 -25.23 5.72 -8.00
C VAL A 40 -24.36 6.47 -9.00
N TYR A 41 -24.58 6.25 -10.27
CA TYR A 41 -23.81 6.82 -11.37
C TYR A 41 -24.48 8.07 -11.96
N ASP A 42 -23.68 8.89 -12.61
CA ASP A 42 -24.14 10.05 -13.40
C ASP A 42 -24.93 9.65 -14.66
N HIS A 43 -24.57 8.54 -15.29
CA HIS A 43 -25.16 7.98 -16.49
C HIS A 43 -25.30 6.45 -16.37
N PRO A 44 -26.02 5.78 -17.31
CA PRO A 44 -26.00 4.32 -17.40
C PRO A 44 -24.55 3.82 -17.50
N ILE A 45 -24.28 2.66 -16.88
CA ILE A 45 -22.92 2.15 -16.62
C ILE A 45 -21.99 2.16 -17.84
N GLY A 46 -22.52 1.88 -19.04
CA GLY A 46 -21.70 1.89 -20.28
C GLY A 46 -21.19 3.25 -20.73
N SER A 47 -21.70 4.34 -20.16
CA SER A 47 -21.31 5.73 -20.44
C SER A 47 -21.04 6.57 -19.19
N ALA A 48 -21.09 5.95 -18.03
CA ALA A 48 -20.84 6.64 -16.76
C ALA A 48 -19.40 7.17 -16.69
N THR A 49 -19.24 8.33 -16.06
CA THR A 49 -17.94 8.96 -15.85
C THR A 49 -17.60 9.10 -14.37
N MET A 50 -18.62 9.05 -13.50
CA MET A 50 -18.45 9.15 -12.06
C MET A 50 -19.54 8.39 -11.29
N ILE A 51 -19.21 8.08 -10.05
CA ILE A 51 -20.17 7.69 -9.03
C ILE A 51 -20.55 8.96 -8.26
N THR A 52 -21.80 9.32 -8.29
CA THR A 52 -22.32 10.52 -7.64
C THR A 52 -22.63 10.31 -6.16
N MET A 53 -22.89 9.06 -5.76
CA MET A 53 -23.19 8.71 -4.38
C MET A 53 -22.92 7.23 -4.13
N PHE A 54 -22.42 6.91 -2.93
CA PHE A 54 -22.38 5.57 -2.38
C PHE A 54 -23.49 5.42 -1.31
N VAL A 55 -24.15 4.28 -1.29
CA VAL A 55 -25.25 3.98 -0.36
C VAL A 55 -24.98 2.65 0.33
N ASN A 56 -25.08 2.66 1.67
CA ASN A 56 -24.86 1.47 2.49
C ASN A 56 -23.51 0.78 2.20
N ALA A 57 -22.45 1.57 2.00
CA ALA A 57 -21.12 1.01 1.86
C ALA A 57 -20.67 0.37 3.19
N HIS A 58 -20.16 -0.85 3.11
CA HIS A 58 -19.77 -1.63 4.28
C HIS A 58 -18.60 -2.56 3.93
N ALA A 59 -17.87 -3.01 4.96
CA ALA A 59 -16.90 -4.07 4.80
C ALA A 59 -17.61 -5.40 4.56
N GLU A 60 -17.15 -6.16 3.58
CA GLU A 60 -17.56 -7.54 3.36
C GLU A 60 -16.68 -8.49 4.21
N GLY A 61 -17.01 -9.79 4.20
CA GLY A 61 -16.21 -10.82 4.86
C GLY A 61 -14.86 -11.06 4.19
N GLU A 62 -14.07 -11.99 4.75
CA GLU A 62 -12.80 -12.44 4.20
C GLU A 62 -11.70 -11.35 4.12
N ASN A 63 -11.73 -10.37 5.02
CA ASN A 63 -10.64 -9.41 5.18
C ASN A 63 -9.40 -10.10 5.75
N THR A 64 -8.21 -9.73 5.29
CA THR A 64 -6.96 -10.40 5.64
C THR A 64 -5.90 -9.42 6.18
N GLY A 65 -4.81 -9.96 6.77
CA GLY A 65 -3.71 -9.16 7.30
C GLY A 65 -4.19 -8.19 8.39
N ASP A 66 -3.77 -6.95 8.30
CA ASP A 66 -4.12 -5.91 9.28
C ASP A 66 -5.60 -5.50 9.22
N PHE A 67 -6.31 -5.87 8.17
CA PHE A 67 -7.76 -5.68 8.04
C PHE A 67 -8.59 -6.83 8.60
N ALA A 68 -7.99 -7.94 9.03
CA ALA A 68 -8.72 -9.13 9.51
C ALA A 68 -9.63 -8.85 10.73
N GLY A 69 -9.34 -7.81 11.51
CA GLY A 69 -10.16 -7.37 12.64
C GLY A 69 -11.42 -6.57 12.26
N ILE A 70 -11.58 -6.19 10.99
CA ILE A 70 -12.74 -5.44 10.51
C ILE A 70 -13.87 -6.44 10.25
N LEU A 71 -14.93 -6.34 11.05
CA LEU A 71 -16.08 -7.24 10.96
C LEU A 71 -16.90 -6.96 9.71
N GLU A 72 -17.52 -8.01 9.18
CA GLU A 72 -18.52 -7.90 8.13
C GLU A 72 -19.64 -6.93 8.54
N ASN A 73 -20.17 -6.17 7.59
CA ASN A 73 -21.15 -5.12 7.77
C ASN A 73 -20.67 -3.89 8.58
N THR A 74 -19.36 -3.77 8.87
CA THR A 74 -18.82 -2.52 9.42
C THR A 74 -19.03 -1.39 8.40
N PRO A 75 -19.70 -0.28 8.79
CA PRO A 75 -19.96 0.84 7.88
C PRO A 75 -18.65 1.45 7.36
N VAL A 76 -18.61 1.72 6.06
CA VAL A 76 -17.49 2.37 5.38
C VAL A 76 -17.91 3.75 4.89
N ALA A 77 -17.17 4.77 5.27
CA ALA A 77 -17.38 6.09 4.72
C ALA A 77 -16.70 6.16 3.35
N MET A 78 -17.51 6.29 2.29
CA MET A 78 -17.04 6.49 0.90
C MET A 78 -17.22 7.93 0.50
N THR A 79 -16.19 8.53 -0.11
CA THR A 79 -16.26 9.90 -0.61
C THR A 79 -16.87 9.93 -2.01
N ALA A 80 -17.85 10.80 -2.20
CA ALA A 80 -18.47 11.08 -3.48
C ALA A 80 -18.45 12.61 -3.77
N PRO A 81 -18.36 13.03 -5.03
CA PRO A 81 -18.31 12.18 -6.22
C PRO A 81 -16.96 11.47 -6.38
N TYR A 82 -16.98 10.22 -6.88
CA TYR A 82 -15.79 9.52 -7.34
C TYR A 82 -15.73 9.60 -8.87
N VAL A 83 -14.87 10.48 -9.38
CA VAL A 83 -14.68 10.70 -10.81
C VAL A 83 -13.58 9.75 -11.31
N PHE A 84 -13.95 8.82 -12.16
CA PHE A 84 -13.03 7.83 -12.73
C PHE A 84 -12.72 8.07 -14.20
N ASN A 85 -13.47 8.94 -14.88
CA ASN A 85 -13.23 9.34 -16.27
C ASN A 85 -13.54 10.82 -16.50
N PRO A 86 -12.54 11.71 -16.70
CA PRO A 86 -11.10 11.40 -16.59
C PRO A 86 -10.71 11.02 -15.16
N SER A 87 -9.61 10.25 -15.02
CA SER A 87 -9.08 9.86 -13.71
C SER A 87 -8.78 11.09 -12.86
N THR A 88 -9.40 11.18 -11.69
CA THR A 88 -9.19 12.29 -10.77
C THR A 88 -8.76 11.75 -9.41
N PRO A 89 -7.64 12.25 -8.85
CA PRO A 89 -7.23 11.89 -7.50
C PRO A 89 -8.29 12.21 -6.46
N ASN A 90 -8.42 11.37 -5.43
CA ASN A 90 -9.30 11.59 -4.29
C ASN A 90 -8.49 11.42 -3.00
N ALA A 91 -8.36 12.49 -2.24
CA ALA A 91 -7.54 12.52 -1.01
C ALA A 91 -7.98 11.50 0.04
N MET A 92 -9.26 11.07 0.00
CA MET A 92 -9.81 10.02 0.85
C MET A 92 -10.97 9.36 0.12
N LEU A 93 -10.70 8.29 -0.64
CA LEU A 93 -11.77 7.56 -1.34
C LEU A 93 -12.66 6.81 -0.34
N TRP A 94 -12.04 6.15 0.64
CA TRP A 94 -12.78 5.49 1.72
C TRP A 94 -12.06 5.59 3.07
N SER A 95 -12.84 5.43 4.15
CA SER A 95 -12.31 5.22 5.49
C SER A 95 -13.15 4.22 6.27
N VAL A 96 -12.49 3.35 7.06
CA VAL A 96 -13.11 2.33 7.91
C VAL A 96 -12.18 1.92 9.05
N ALA A 97 -12.69 1.79 10.25
CA ALA A 97 -11.95 1.27 11.41
C ALA A 97 -10.54 1.89 11.62
N GLY A 98 -10.40 3.18 11.37
CA GLY A 98 -9.15 3.92 11.53
C GLY A 98 -8.21 3.84 10.33
N PHE A 99 -8.51 3.05 9.30
CA PHE A 99 -7.81 3.05 8.01
C PHE A 99 -8.44 4.02 7.03
N THR A 100 -7.63 4.56 6.13
CA THR A 100 -8.04 5.43 5.02
C THR A 100 -7.32 5.05 3.74
N PHE A 101 -7.94 5.28 2.60
CA PHE A 101 -7.31 5.12 1.29
C PHE A 101 -7.40 6.41 0.48
N ALA A 102 -6.25 6.96 0.14
CA ALA A 102 -6.11 8.10 -0.75
C ALA A 102 -5.84 7.59 -2.17
N LEU A 103 -6.79 7.83 -3.08
CA LEU A 103 -6.68 7.44 -4.48
C LEU A 103 -5.83 8.46 -5.25
N GLN A 104 -4.82 7.98 -5.97
CA GLN A 104 -3.93 8.80 -6.79
C GLN A 104 -4.29 8.75 -8.28
N SER A 105 -4.67 7.59 -8.77
CA SER A 105 -5.02 7.39 -10.17
C SER A 105 -6.03 6.27 -10.35
N THR A 106 -6.75 6.31 -11.47
CA THR A 106 -7.74 5.31 -11.87
C THR A 106 -7.50 4.89 -13.32
N THR A 107 -7.69 3.61 -13.60
CA THR A 107 -7.70 3.05 -14.96
C THR A 107 -8.97 2.22 -15.14
N ILE A 108 -9.73 2.50 -16.18
CA ILE A 108 -10.87 1.67 -16.57
C ILE A 108 -10.33 0.48 -17.37
N ILE A 109 -10.51 -0.73 -16.84
CA ILE A 109 -10.11 -1.96 -17.51
C ILE A 109 -11.17 -2.39 -18.53
N THR A 110 -12.44 -2.35 -18.10
CA THR A 110 -13.58 -2.58 -18.99
C THR A 110 -14.73 -1.66 -18.60
N GLN A 111 -15.45 -1.18 -19.60
CA GLN A 111 -16.72 -0.46 -19.40
C GLN A 111 -17.66 -0.77 -20.56
N SER A 112 -18.84 -1.29 -20.24
CA SER A 112 -19.86 -1.63 -21.21
C SER A 112 -21.25 -1.59 -20.57
N VAL A 113 -22.27 -1.81 -21.35
CA VAL A 113 -23.65 -1.98 -20.84
C VAL A 113 -23.80 -3.19 -19.91
N ASN A 114 -22.83 -4.09 -19.89
CA ASN A 114 -22.83 -5.32 -19.08
C ASN A 114 -22.05 -5.19 -17.77
N GLY A 115 -21.32 -4.10 -17.56
CA GLY A 115 -20.57 -3.89 -16.33
C GLY A 115 -19.39 -2.95 -16.50
N ILE A 116 -18.74 -2.66 -15.37
CA ILE A 116 -17.52 -1.87 -15.29
C ILE A 116 -16.52 -2.55 -14.37
N LEU A 117 -15.25 -2.49 -14.74
CA LEU A 117 -14.11 -2.84 -13.88
C LEU A 117 -13.13 -1.68 -13.91
N ILE A 118 -12.83 -1.15 -12.74
CA ILE A 118 -11.92 -0.02 -12.54
C ILE A 118 -10.83 -0.49 -11.59
N VAL A 119 -9.58 -0.14 -11.90
CA VAL A 119 -8.44 -0.33 -11.01
C VAL A 119 -7.83 1.02 -10.69
N GLY A 120 -7.50 1.26 -9.43
CA GLY A 120 -6.90 2.50 -8.96
C GLY A 120 -5.66 2.22 -8.12
N LYS A 121 -4.69 3.12 -8.18
CA LYS A 121 -3.52 3.11 -7.32
C LYS A 121 -3.61 4.23 -6.32
N GLY A 122 -3.13 3.98 -5.11
CA GLY A 122 -3.20 4.96 -4.03
C GLY A 122 -2.34 4.59 -2.83
N THR A 123 -2.66 5.20 -1.71
CA THR A 123 -1.97 4.99 -0.44
C THR A 123 -2.96 4.66 0.65
N ILE A 124 -2.71 3.58 1.37
CA ILE A 124 -3.42 3.20 2.59
C ILE A 124 -2.67 3.81 3.77
N SER A 125 -3.40 4.36 4.75
CA SER A 125 -2.84 4.95 5.96
C SER A 125 -3.76 4.68 7.15
N GLY A 126 -3.23 4.72 8.37
CA GLY A 126 -4.02 4.64 9.60
C GLY A 126 -3.46 3.68 10.63
N ASN A 127 -4.07 3.67 11.81
CA ASN A 127 -3.79 2.76 12.94
C ASN A 127 -2.32 2.70 13.39
N GLY A 128 -1.53 3.77 13.13
CA GLY A 128 -0.13 3.85 13.54
C GLY A 128 0.86 3.21 12.57
N PHE A 129 0.38 2.65 11.46
CA PHE A 129 1.22 2.12 10.37
C PHE A 129 1.80 3.25 9.52
N ASP A 130 2.91 2.96 8.86
CA ASP A 130 3.45 3.83 7.83
C ASP A 130 2.58 3.82 6.57
N PRO A 131 2.49 4.96 5.84
CA PRO A 131 1.73 5.02 4.60
C PRO A 131 2.18 3.96 3.60
N THR A 132 1.26 3.11 3.18
CA THR A 132 1.53 1.91 2.38
C THR A 132 0.90 2.06 0.99
N PRO A 133 1.65 1.80 -0.09
CA PRO A 133 1.06 1.71 -1.43
C PRO A 133 -0.04 0.65 -1.47
N GLY A 134 -1.14 0.98 -2.15
CA GLY A 134 -2.27 0.06 -2.29
C GLY A 134 -2.91 0.14 -3.67
N GLU A 135 -3.56 -0.94 -4.05
CA GLU A 135 -4.36 -1.02 -5.26
C GLU A 135 -5.83 -1.16 -4.90
N TRP A 136 -6.66 -0.36 -5.54
CA TRP A 136 -8.10 -0.37 -5.46
C TRP A 136 -8.68 -1.05 -6.69
N SER A 137 -9.51 -2.06 -6.49
CA SER A 137 -10.31 -2.67 -7.55
C SER A 137 -11.78 -2.43 -7.26
N PHE A 138 -12.52 -1.99 -8.27
CA PHE A 138 -13.95 -1.74 -8.18
C PHE A 138 -14.64 -2.40 -9.35
N SER A 139 -15.57 -3.28 -9.06
CA SER A 139 -16.32 -3.99 -10.08
C SER A 139 -17.82 -3.88 -9.87
N GLN A 140 -18.52 -3.89 -10.98
CA GLN A 140 -19.96 -3.93 -10.97
C GLN A 140 -20.46 -4.63 -12.23
N GLN A 141 -21.44 -5.50 -12.04
CA GLN A 141 -22.04 -6.28 -13.12
C GLN A 141 -23.38 -5.68 -13.55
N LYS A 142 -23.88 -6.17 -14.68
CA LYS A 142 -25.09 -5.69 -15.36
C LYS A 142 -26.26 -5.47 -14.41
N GLY A 143 -26.85 -4.27 -14.52
CA GLY A 143 -28.11 -3.88 -13.88
C GLY A 143 -28.80 -2.85 -14.75
N SER A 144 -30.11 -2.68 -14.60
CA SER A 144 -30.86 -1.63 -15.27
C SER A 144 -30.86 -0.37 -14.42
N GLY A 145 -30.44 0.77 -15.01
CA GLY A 145 -30.47 2.06 -14.35
C GLY A 145 -29.08 2.55 -13.88
N THR A 146 -29.09 3.58 -13.03
CA THR A 146 -27.90 4.25 -12.53
C THR A 146 -27.57 3.88 -11.07
N ARG A 147 -28.34 3.04 -10.43
CA ARG A 147 -28.16 2.61 -9.02
C ARG A 147 -27.95 1.11 -8.98
N LEU A 148 -26.73 0.69 -8.70
CA LEU A 148 -26.30 -0.68 -8.86
C LEU A 148 -25.39 -1.10 -7.71
N SER A 149 -25.48 -2.38 -7.29
CA SER A 149 -24.58 -2.95 -6.29
C SER A 149 -23.17 -3.04 -6.84
N PHE A 150 -22.18 -2.79 -6.01
CA PHE A 150 -20.76 -2.90 -6.35
C PHE A 150 -20.03 -3.84 -5.38
N SER A 151 -18.91 -4.36 -5.84
CA SER A 151 -17.88 -4.97 -5.01
C SER A 151 -16.56 -4.21 -5.23
N GLY A 152 -15.88 -3.93 -4.14
CA GLY A 152 -14.59 -3.25 -4.15
C GLY A 152 -13.59 -4.00 -3.28
N THR A 153 -12.33 -3.98 -3.69
CA THR A 153 -11.23 -4.59 -2.94
C THR A 153 -10.08 -3.60 -2.88
N THR A 154 -9.48 -3.44 -1.71
CA THR A 154 -8.21 -2.73 -1.57
C THR A 154 -7.16 -3.70 -1.06
N GLU A 155 -6.06 -3.83 -1.79
CA GLU A 155 -4.92 -4.67 -1.46
C GLU A 155 -3.70 -3.80 -1.15
N ALA A 156 -3.03 -4.09 -0.03
CA ALA A 156 -1.76 -3.49 0.31
C ALA A 156 -0.65 -4.13 -0.54
N LEU A 157 0.12 -3.30 -1.23
CA LEU A 157 1.20 -3.77 -2.09
C LEU A 157 2.48 -3.98 -1.28
N PRO A 158 3.22 -5.09 -1.48
CA PRO A 158 4.47 -5.31 -0.79
C PRO A 158 5.47 -4.20 -1.10
N ALA A 159 6.18 -3.73 -0.07
CA ALA A 159 7.26 -2.78 -0.28
C ALA A 159 8.43 -3.45 -1.03
N PRO A 160 9.09 -2.75 -1.94
CA PRO A 160 10.33 -3.24 -2.51
C PRO A 160 11.38 -3.41 -1.40
N ASP A 161 11.97 -4.61 -1.27
CA ASP A 161 13.01 -4.95 -0.28
C ASP A 161 14.35 -4.23 -0.51
N GLY A 162 14.31 -2.92 -0.77
CA GLY A 162 15.51 -2.13 -1.09
C GLY A 162 16.53 -2.01 0.05
N GLY A 163 16.08 -2.04 1.31
CA GLY A 163 16.96 -1.79 2.46
C GLY A 163 17.90 -2.95 2.77
N MET A 164 17.42 -4.18 2.76
CA MET A 164 18.24 -5.37 3.05
C MET A 164 19.25 -5.65 1.94
N THR A 165 18.91 -5.43 0.69
CA THR A 165 19.81 -5.63 -0.46
C THR A 165 20.99 -4.65 -0.41
N LEU A 166 20.76 -3.38 -0.08
CA LEU A 166 21.82 -2.38 0.08
C LEU A 166 22.70 -2.66 1.29
N ALA A 167 22.13 -3.10 2.41
CA ALA A 167 22.89 -3.46 3.61
C ALA A 167 23.78 -4.68 3.36
N LEU A 168 23.27 -5.74 2.72
CA LEU A 168 24.02 -6.93 2.33
C LEU A 168 25.12 -6.61 1.30
N LEU A 169 24.83 -5.77 0.31
CA LEU A 169 25.83 -5.31 -0.67
C LEU A 169 26.92 -4.48 0.02
N GLY A 170 26.54 -3.56 0.91
CA GLY A 170 27.47 -2.76 1.71
C GLY A 170 28.37 -3.63 2.61
N ALA A 171 27.80 -4.60 3.31
CA ALA A 171 28.54 -5.55 4.13
C ALA A 171 29.47 -6.44 3.29
N GLY A 172 29.03 -6.89 2.12
CA GLY A 172 29.83 -7.67 1.18
C GLY A 172 31.05 -6.90 0.64
N LEU A 173 30.84 -5.63 0.26
CA LEU A 173 31.91 -4.76 -0.21
C LEU A 173 32.92 -4.41 0.90
N ALA A 174 32.44 -4.17 2.12
CA ALA A 174 33.30 -3.93 3.28
C ALA A 174 34.11 -5.18 3.63
N GLY A 175 33.53 -6.37 3.57
CA GLY A 175 34.20 -7.64 3.75
C GLY A 175 35.29 -7.88 2.71
N LEU A 176 35.02 -7.63 1.43
CA LEU A 176 35.99 -7.72 0.34
C LEU A 176 37.15 -6.72 0.51
N ALA A 177 36.88 -5.49 0.92
CA ALA A 177 37.91 -4.49 1.20
C ALA A 177 38.82 -4.92 2.36
N ALA A 178 38.26 -5.45 3.44
CA ALA A 178 39.02 -5.98 4.57
C ALA A 178 39.88 -7.18 4.18
N PHE A 179 39.35 -8.08 3.36
CA PHE A 179 40.10 -9.23 2.83
C PHE A 179 41.27 -8.79 1.98
N ARG A 180 41.05 -7.85 1.03
CA ARG A 180 42.11 -7.31 0.20
C ARG A 180 43.24 -6.65 1.02
N ALA A 181 42.88 -5.89 2.06
CA ALA A 181 43.87 -5.24 2.92
C ALA A 181 44.75 -6.24 3.69
N LYS A 182 44.20 -7.42 4.02
CA LYS A 182 44.95 -8.49 4.71
C LYS A 182 45.95 -9.22 3.80
N PHE A 183 45.62 -9.43 2.53
CA PHE A 183 46.41 -10.18 1.56
C PHE A 183 47.31 -9.33 0.71
N ALA A 184 47.15 -8.01 0.67
CA ALA A 184 48.05 -7.09 -0.07
C ALA A 184 49.39 -6.77 0.68
N LYS A 185 49.60 -7.40 1.85
CA LYS A 185 50.83 -7.23 2.67
C LYS A 185 51.75 -8.44 2.64
N VAL A 186 51.63 -9.29 1.61
CA VAL A 186 52.58 -10.39 1.34
C VAL A 186 53.46 -10.04 0.14
#